data_ab0e09663e9632ffa1a9a994f1b3b06e
#
_entry.id   ab0e09663e9632ffa1a9a994f1b3b06e
#
_cell.length_a   1.000
_cell.length_b   1.000
_cell.length_c   1.000
_cell.angle_alpha   90.00
_cell.angle_beta   90.00
_cell.angle_gamma   90.00
#
_symmetry.space_group_name_H-M   'P 1'
#
loop_
_entity.id
_entity.type
_entity.pdbx_description
1 polymer ?
#
loop_
_entity_poly.entity_id
_entity_poly.type
_entity_poly.pdbx_seq_one_letter_code
_entity_poly.pdbx_strand_id
1 'polypeptide(L)'
;MILANGKLYPTDRQDEILSGLEECLNRTLAEQSLSPETVIAAIDRLGRRLDQGEFDPLLAQVEQADRYLAQIRPLLTREALEYKLRVELGVDAAPYRTAPPDGLPSLSARPAPLGVLLHIAAGNVDGLPAYSVVEGLLTGNINILKLPRADNGLSVEILRQLIQEEPALTDFIYVFDTPSEDVDALLRMARLSDGIVVWGGDGAVSAVRRFAPVGAKLIEWGHRLSFAYLSGAQDRAQDWPELAGHIIETRQLLCSSCQVIYLDTDSMEEVHAFCRAFLPVLEQAAARGPARSLGAAAEQTLRRYQARIERAISGGTGDSGRTVYDGRGCSLTACADRELELSDLFGNPLVKALPRRELLPVLRRQKGRLQTAGLLCPE
;
A
#
# COMPACT_ATOMS: atom_id res chain seq x y z
N MET A 1 -21.49 2.32 -8.60
CA MET A 1 -21.43 1.78 -9.98
C MET A 1 -20.77 0.41 -9.98
N ILE A 2 -21.22 -0.50 -10.86
CA ILE A 2 -20.66 -1.86 -10.99
C ILE A 2 -20.10 -2.01 -12.40
N LEU A 3 -18.90 -2.57 -12.53
CA LEU A 3 -18.31 -2.97 -13.80
C LEU A 3 -18.38 -4.50 -13.89
N ALA A 4 -19.11 -5.02 -14.87
CA ALA A 4 -19.23 -6.44 -15.12
C ALA A 4 -19.42 -6.69 -16.62
N ASN A 5 -18.81 -7.76 -17.14
CA ASN A 5 -18.86 -8.10 -18.57
C ASN A 5 -18.50 -6.91 -19.49
N GLY A 6 -17.52 -6.09 -19.08
CA GLY A 6 -17.07 -4.90 -19.78
C GLY A 6 -18.06 -3.73 -19.80
N LYS A 7 -19.16 -3.79 -19.06
CA LYS A 7 -20.21 -2.75 -19.03
C LYS A 7 -20.40 -2.18 -17.64
N LEU A 8 -20.77 -0.90 -17.60
CA LEU A 8 -21.13 -0.23 -16.35
C LEU A 8 -22.62 -0.40 -16.06
N TYR A 9 -22.92 -0.75 -14.81
CA TYR A 9 -24.28 -0.89 -14.28
C TYR A 9 -24.46 -0.01 -13.04
N PRO A 10 -25.68 0.47 -12.77
CA PRO A 10 -25.97 1.14 -11.52
C PRO A 10 -25.92 0.15 -10.34
N THR A 11 -25.69 0.66 -9.14
CA THR A 11 -25.45 -0.15 -7.93
C THR A 11 -26.68 -0.99 -7.52
N ASP A 12 -27.88 -0.56 -7.86
CA ASP A 12 -29.14 -1.30 -7.61
C ASP A 12 -29.26 -2.63 -8.38
N ARG A 13 -28.42 -2.86 -9.39
CA ARG A 13 -28.33 -4.14 -10.12
C ARG A 13 -27.40 -5.16 -9.44
N GLN A 14 -26.84 -4.84 -8.27
CA GLN A 14 -25.85 -5.68 -7.58
C GLN A 14 -26.34 -7.12 -7.36
N ASP A 15 -27.53 -7.28 -6.84
CA ASP A 15 -28.08 -8.62 -6.52
C ASP A 15 -28.31 -9.49 -7.75
N GLU A 16 -28.75 -8.90 -8.85
CA GLU A 16 -28.93 -9.59 -10.12
C GLU A 16 -27.58 -10.06 -10.66
N ILE A 17 -26.60 -9.16 -10.69
CA ILE A 17 -25.25 -9.47 -11.20
C ILE A 17 -24.59 -10.55 -10.34
N LEU A 18 -24.62 -10.41 -9.01
CA LEU A 18 -24.06 -11.42 -8.11
C LEU A 18 -24.74 -12.78 -8.23
N SER A 19 -26.03 -12.83 -8.56
CA SER A 19 -26.75 -14.09 -8.72
C SER A 19 -26.34 -14.88 -9.96
N GLY A 20 -25.92 -14.20 -11.03
CA GLY A 20 -25.40 -14.83 -12.24
C GLY A 20 -23.88 -14.97 -12.28
N LEU A 21 -23.17 -14.42 -11.30
CA LEU A 21 -21.71 -14.29 -11.35
C LEU A 21 -21.02 -15.66 -11.31
N GLU A 22 -21.49 -16.60 -10.49
CA GLU A 22 -20.88 -17.93 -10.37
C GLU A 22 -20.82 -18.66 -11.70
N GLU A 23 -21.89 -18.63 -12.48
CA GLU A 23 -21.94 -19.25 -13.82
C GLU A 23 -20.93 -18.59 -14.78
N CYS A 24 -20.84 -17.25 -14.75
CA CYS A 24 -19.86 -16.51 -15.56
C CYS A 24 -18.42 -16.90 -15.19
N LEU A 25 -18.08 -16.93 -13.90
CA LEU A 25 -16.76 -17.28 -13.40
C LEU A 25 -16.38 -18.73 -13.80
N ASN A 26 -17.29 -19.67 -13.59
CA ASN A 26 -17.05 -21.08 -13.93
C ASN A 26 -16.82 -21.28 -15.43
N ARG A 27 -17.59 -20.58 -16.27
CA ARG A 27 -17.39 -20.62 -17.72
C ARG A 27 -16.02 -20.04 -18.11
N THR A 28 -15.65 -18.88 -17.56
CA THR A 28 -14.34 -18.27 -17.84
C THR A 28 -13.18 -19.17 -17.41
N LEU A 29 -13.27 -19.78 -16.21
CA LEU A 29 -12.26 -20.73 -15.73
C LEU A 29 -12.14 -21.99 -16.61
N ALA A 30 -13.25 -22.46 -17.19
CA ALA A 30 -13.28 -23.64 -18.04
C ALA A 30 -12.80 -23.39 -19.48
N GLU A 31 -13.12 -22.21 -20.03
CA GLU A 31 -12.99 -21.95 -21.47
C GLU A 31 -11.86 -20.97 -21.81
N GLN A 32 -11.36 -20.19 -20.85
CA GLN A 32 -10.41 -19.12 -21.09
C GLN A 32 -9.15 -19.26 -20.24
N SER A 33 -8.05 -18.72 -20.74
CA SER A 33 -6.80 -18.56 -19.99
C SER A 33 -6.19 -17.21 -20.31
N LEU A 34 -5.74 -16.50 -19.30
CA LEU A 34 -5.11 -15.19 -19.45
C LEU A 34 -3.60 -15.32 -19.34
N SER A 35 -2.88 -14.92 -20.41
CA SER A 35 -1.44 -14.89 -20.37
C SER A 35 -0.90 -13.59 -19.76
N PRO A 36 0.22 -13.62 -19.03
CA PRO A 36 0.89 -12.41 -18.57
C PRO A 36 1.22 -11.44 -19.72
N GLU A 37 1.61 -11.97 -20.87
CA GLU A 37 1.96 -11.18 -22.06
C GLU A 37 0.78 -10.32 -22.55
N THR A 38 -0.43 -10.89 -22.58
CA THR A 38 -1.66 -10.15 -22.94
C THR A 38 -1.88 -8.96 -22.00
N VAL A 39 -1.72 -9.19 -20.70
CA VAL A 39 -1.89 -8.15 -19.67
C VAL A 39 -0.82 -7.07 -19.78
N ILE A 40 0.44 -7.47 -19.92
CA ILE A 40 1.57 -6.54 -20.06
C ILE A 40 1.39 -5.67 -21.31
N ALA A 41 1.01 -6.26 -22.43
CA ALA A 41 0.77 -5.52 -23.66
C ALA A 41 -0.37 -4.49 -23.52
N ALA A 42 -1.44 -4.83 -22.80
CA ALA A 42 -2.55 -3.91 -22.53
C ALA A 42 -2.12 -2.75 -21.62
N ILE A 43 -1.40 -3.03 -20.55
CA ILE A 43 -0.88 -2.02 -19.62
C ILE A 43 0.10 -1.09 -20.34
N ASP A 44 0.98 -1.62 -21.17
CA ASP A 44 1.95 -0.81 -21.92
C ASP A 44 1.25 0.12 -22.94
N ARG A 45 0.19 -0.36 -23.62
CA ARG A 45 -0.63 0.51 -24.48
C ARG A 45 -1.34 1.60 -23.70
N LEU A 46 -1.97 1.25 -22.57
CA LEU A 46 -2.63 2.21 -21.70
C LEU A 46 -1.63 3.26 -21.17
N GLY A 47 -0.43 2.83 -20.78
CA GLY A 47 0.64 3.71 -20.35
C GLY A 47 1.08 4.69 -21.42
N ARG A 48 1.17 4.29 -22.68
CA ARG A 48 1.48 5.21 -23.81
C ARG A 48 0.40 6.26 -24.02
N ARG A 49 -0.88 5.92 -23.87
CA ARG A 49 -1.99 6.87 -23.94
C ARG A 49 -1.94 7.87 -22.79
N LEU A 50 -1.57 7.39 -21.61
CA LEU A 50 -1.33 8.24 -20.44
C LEU A 50 -0.21 9.25 -20.72
N ASP A 51 0.91 8.82 -21.28
CA ASP A 51 2.03 9.68 -21.64
C ASP A 51 1.67 10.71 -22.74
N GLN A 52 0.62 10.45 -23.52
CA GLN A 52 0.08 11.36 -24.54
C GLN A 52 -0.93 12.38 -23.97
N GLY A 53 -1.24 12.33 -22.67
CA GLY A 53 -2.14 13.25 -21.99
C GLY A 53 -3.64 12.95 -22.20
N GLU A 54 -4.00 11.78 -22.74
CA GLU A 54 -5.41 11.44 -22.97
C GLU A 54 -6.25 11.40 -21.67
N PHE A 55 -5.59 11.19 -20.53
CA PHE A 55 -6.23 11.07 -19.23
C PHE A 55 -6.09 12.33 -18.35
N ASP A 56 -5.51 13.41 -18.87
CA ASP A 56 -5.31 14.65 -18.09
C ASP A 56 -6.59 15.19 -17.45
N PRO A 57 -7.78 15.16 -18.11
CA PRO A 57 -9.01 15.61 -17.47
C PRO A 57 -9.44 14.76 -16.27
N LEU A 58 -9.15 13.46 -16.30
CA LEU A 58 -9.42 12.55 -15.18
C LEU A 58 -8.41 12.79 -14.05
N LEU A 59 -7.14 12.92 -14.40
CA LEU A 59 -6.04 13.13 -13.47
C LEU A 59 -6.11 14.48 -12.77
N ALA A 60 -6.68 15.51 -13.40
CA ALA A 60 -6.90 16.81 -12.77
C ALA A 60 -7.80 16.75 -11.52
N GLN A 61 -8.55 15.67 -11.33
CA GLN A 61 -9.39 15.42 -10.16
C GLN A 61 -8.64 14.70 -9.02
N VAL A 62 -7.43 14.19 -9.30
CA VAL A 62 -6.60 13.46 -8.34
C VAL A 62 -5.56 14.40 -7.72
N GLU A 63 -5.57 14.52 -6.40
CA GLU A 63 -4.58 15.35 -5.71
C GLU A 63 -3.16 14.82 -5.94
N GLN A 64 -2.26 15.65 -6.46
CA GLN A 64 -0.86 15.30 -6.76
C GLN A 64 -0.69 14.18 -7.82
N ALA A 65 -1.60 14.09 -8.79
CA ALA A 65 -1.56 13.10 -9.85
C ALA A 65 -0.19 13.00 -10.53
N ASP A 66 0.39 14.13 -10.95
CA ASP A 66 1.69 14.18 -11.64
C ASP A 66 2.80 13.47 -10.84
N ARG A 67 2.76 13.63 -9.53
CA ARG A 67 3.75 13.06 -8.64
C ARG A 67 3.56 11.54 -8.48
N TYR A 68 2.32 11.10 -8.24
CA TYR A 68 2.01 9.67 -8.18
C TYR A 68 2.34 8.99 -9.49
N LEU A 69 2.02 9.61 -10.61
CA LEU A 69 2.34 9.10 -11.94
C LEU A 69 3.85 9.00 -12.16
N ALA A 70 4.63 9.99 -11.76
CA ALA A 70 6.09 9.94 -11.85
C ALA A 70 6.69 8.74 -11.09
N GLN A 71 6.08 8.32 -10.00
CA GLN A 71 6.51 7.17 -9.21
C GLN A 71 6.00 5.82 -9.76
N ILE A 72 4.75 5.78 -10.22
CA ILE A 72 4.08 4.53 -10.61
C ILE A 72 4.34 4.19 -12.08
N ARG A 73 4.38 5.19 -12.96
CA ARG A 73 4.52 4.98 -14.40
C ARG A 73 5.75 4.13 -14.79
N PRO A 74 6.94 4.32 -14.19
CA PRO A 74 8.10 3.47 -14.46
C PRO A 74 7.89 2.00 -14.10
N LEU A 75 7.02 1.71 -13.12
CA LEU A 75 6.71 0.35 -12.68
C LEU A 75 5.71 -0.37 -13.59
N LEU A 76 5.03 0.37 -14.44
CA LEU A 76 4.01 -0.13 -15.38
C LEU A 76 4.52 -0.23 -16.82
N THR A 77 5.84 -0.19 -17.03
CA THR A 77 6.44 -0.48 -18.33
C THR A 77 6.53 -1.99 -18.56
N ARG A 78 6.59 -2.41 -19.81
CA ARG A 78 6.79 -3.82 -20.17
C ARG A 78 7.97 -4.43 -19.43
N GLU A 79 9.13 -3.78 -19.49
CA GLU A 79 10.37 -4.26 -18.88
C GLU A 79 10.25 -4.42 -17.36
N ALA A 80 9.58 -3.48 -16.70
CA ALA A 80 9.38 -3.52 -15.25
C ALA A 80 8.44 -4.67 -14.84
N LEU A 81 7.36 -4.87 -15.59
CA LEU A 81 6.38 -5.94 -15.34
C LEU A 81 6.98 -7.33 -15.61
N GLU A 82 7.72 -7.50 -16.70
CA GLU A 82 8.45 -8.73 -17.00
C GLU A 82 9.50 -9.02 -15.92
N TYR A 83 10.27 -7.99 -15.49
CA TYR A 83 11.23 -8.13 -14.42
C TYR A 83 10.56 -8.56 -13.10
N LYS A 84 9.44 -7.93 -12.75
CA LYS A 84 8.66 -8.28 -11.56
C LYS A 84 8.24 -9.74 -11.57
N LEU A 85 7.62 -10.21 -12.66
CA LEU A 85 7.18 -11.60 -12.80
C LEU A 85 8.36 -12.57 -12.68
N ARG A 86 9.50 -12.23 -13.27
CA ARG A 86 10.72 -13.05 -13.20
C ARG A 86 11.25 -13.14 -11.76
N VAL A 87 11.24 -12.04 -11.02
CA VAL A 87 11.72 -12.01 -9.63
C VAL A 87 10.77 -12.76 -8.69
N GLU A 88 9.45 -12.59 -8.87
CA GLU A 88 8.47 -13.14 -7.94
C GLU A 88 8.06 -14.57 -8.24
N LEU A 89 7.99 -14.95 -9.52
CA LEU A 89 7.53 -16.28 -9.96
C LEU A 89 8.64 -17.18 -10.48
N GLY A 90 9.86 -16.67 -10.59
CA GLY A 90 10.99 -17.37 -11.18
C GLY A 90 11.14 -17.12 -12.68
N VAL A 91 12.15 -17.76 -13.28
CA VAL A 91 12.50 -17.53 -14.68
C VAL A 91 11.34 -17.89 -15.60
N ASP A 92 10.83 -16.88 -16.33
CA ASP A 92 9.87 -16.97 -17.45
C ASP A 92 8.51 -17.63 -17.13
N ALA A 93 8.13 -17.74 -15.85
CA ALA A 93 6.95 -18.51 -15.41
C ALA A 93 6.85 -19.90 -16.09
N ALA A 94 7.94 -20.33 -16.71
CA ALA A 94 8.05 -21.60 -17.39
C ALA A 94 8.14 -22.76 -16.37
N PRO A 95 7.69 -23.94 -16.72
CA PRO A 95 7.90 -25.12 -15.89
C PRO A 95 9.41 -25.31 -15.62
N TYR A 96 9.80 -25.31 -14.36
CA TYR A 96 11.16 -25.63 -13.98
C TYR A 96 11.26 -27.09 -13.57
N ARG A 97 12.38 -27.73 -13.99
CA ARG A 97 12.72 -29.08 -13.58
C ARG A 97 13.91 -29.01 -12.66
N THR A 98 13.80 -29.63 -11.50
CA THR A 98 14.97 -29.86 -10.65
C THR A 98 15.56 -31.23 -11.00
N ALA A 99 16.87 -31.28 -11.22
CA ALA A 99 17.58 -32.55 -11.28
C ALA A 99 17.59 -33.13 -9.85
N PRO A 100 16.91 -34.27 -9.62
CA PRO A 100 16.90 -34.88 -8.30
C PRO A 100 18.24 -35.54 -8.01
N PRO A 101 18.59 -35.77 -6.74
CA PRO A 101 19.65 -36.75 -6.39
C PRO A 101 19.34 -38.11 -6.96
N ASP A 102 20.38 -38.92 -7.20
CA ASP A 102 20.24 -40.28 -7.76
C ASP A 102 19.22 -41.10 -6.99
N GLY A 103 18.29 -41.71 -7.72
CA GLY A 103 17.25 -42.59 -7.17
C GLY A 103 15.93 -41.89 -6.79
N LEU A 104 15.84 -40.58 -6.96
CA LEU A 104 14.57 -39.86 -6.76
C LEU A 104 13.90 -39.50 -8.10
N PRO A 105 12.55 -39.42 -8.14
CA PRO A 105 11.85 -39.01 -9.36
C PRO A 105 12.10 -37.52 -9.65
N SER A 106 12.20 -37.16 -10.93
CA SER A 106 12.26 -35.76 -11.35
C SER A 106 10.93 -35.06 -11.08
N LEU A 107 11.01 -33.86 -10.53
CA LEU A 107 9.85 -32.98 -10.30
C LEU A 107 9.83 -31.87 -11.35
N SER A 108 8.64 -31.59 -11.87
CA SER A 108 8.36 -30.42 -12.69
C SER A 108 7.32 -29.58 -12.00
N ALA A 109 7.59 -28.31 -11.81
CA ALA A 109 6.66 -27.36 -11.20
C ALA A 109 6.49 -26.14 -12.11
N ARG A 110 5.31 -25.56 -12.09
CA ARG A 110 5.01 -24.30 -12.76
C ARG A 110 4.12 -23.43 -11.87
N PRO A 111 4.24 -22.09 -11.91
CA PRO A 111 3.24 -21.20 -11.37
C PRO A 111 1.88 -21.43 -12.05
N ALA A 112 0.80 -21.36 -11.28
CA ALA A 112 -0.56 -21.43 -11.79
C ALA A 112 -1.42 -20.38 -11.07
N PRO A 113 -2.45 -19.81 -11.74
CA PRO A 113 -3.39 -18.93 -11.10
C PRO A 113 -4.08 -19.64 -9.94
N LEU A 114 -4.48 -18.87 -8.92
CA LEU A 114 -5.31 -19.39 -7.84
C LEU A 114 -6.73 -19.67 -8.30
N GLY A 115 -7.23 -18.93 -9.28
CA GLY A 115 -8.59 -18.96 -9.79
C GLY A 115 -9.26 -17.60 -9.70
N VAL A 116 -10.18 -17.42 -8.77
CA VAL A 116 -10.90 -16.16 -8.53
C VAL A 116 -10.34 -15.44 -7.30
N LEU A 117 -9.95 -14.19 -7.46
CA LEU A 117 -9.50 -13.34 -6.37
C LEU A 117 -10.56 -12.29 -6.01
N LEU A 118 -10.88 -12.19 -4.72
CA LEU A 118 -11.63 -11.06 -4.17
C LEU A 118 -10.66 -10.04 -3.61
N HIS A 119 -10.67 -8.82 -4.14
CA HIS A 119 -9.89 -7.70 -3.66
C HIS A 119 -10.75 -6.79 -2.78
N ILE A 120 -10.36 -6.64 -1.52
CA ILE A 120 -10.94 -5.68 -0.58
C ILE A 120 -9.89 -4.60 -0.37
N ALA A 121 -10.02 -3.49 -1.11
CA ALA A 121 -8.99 -2.48 -1.18
C ALA A 121 -9.17 -1.36 -0.13
N ALA A 122 -8.05 -0.78 0.31
CA ALA A 122 -8.02 0.43 1.12
C ALA A 122 -8.22 1.68 0.24
N GLY A 123 -8.81 2.73 0.81
CA GLY A 123 -9.09 3.99 0.12
C GLY A 123 -8.13 5.13 0.46
N ASN A 124 -6.95 4.83 1.00
CA ASN A 124 -5.96 5.83 1.40
C ASN A 124 -4.95 6.19 0.30
N VAL A 125 -4.96 5.47 -0.81
CA VAL A 125 -4.11 5.72 -1.98
C VAL A 125 -4.96 5.59 -3.25
N ASP A 126 -5.05 6.65 -4.02
CA ASP A 126 -5.77 6.66 -5.29
C ASP A 126 -5.15 5.66 -6.28
N GLY A 127 -6.01 4.91 -6.98
CA GLY A 127 -5.57 3.91 -7.96
C GLY A 127 -5.05 2.58 -7.37
N LEU A 128 -4.83 2.48 -6.07
CA LEU A 128 -4.40 1.22 -5.42
C LEU A 128 -5.39 0.07 -5.68
N PRO A 129 -6.72 0.28 -5.67
CA PRO A 129 -7.66 -0.79 -5.98
C PRO A 129 -7.46 -1.37 -7.40
N ALA A 130 -7.28 -0.51 -8.40
CA ALA A 130 -6.99 -0.94 -9.77
C ALA A 130 -5.65 -1.67 -9.87
N TYR A 131 -4.61 -1.17 -9.18
CA TYR A 131 -3.31 -1.82 -9.14
C TYR A 131 -3.39 -3.24 -8.55
N SER A 132 -4.15 -3.43 -7.48
CA SER A 132 -4.38 -4.76 -6.89
C SER A 132 -5.00 -5.75 -7.89
N VAL A 133 -5.94 -5.29 -8.73
CA VAL A 133 -6.52 -6.10 -9.81
C VAL A 133 -5.48 -6.41 -10.89
N VAL A 134 -4.65 -5.45 -11.28
CA VAL A 134 -3.55 -5.66 -12.25
C VAL A 134 -2.60 -6.76 -11.77
N GLU A 135 -2.24 -6.81 -10.50
CA GLU A 135 -1.44 -7.89 -9.91
C GLU A 135 -2.10 -9.27 -10.09
N GLY A 136 -3.41 -9.34 -9.86
CA GLY A 136 -4.19 -10.56 -10.08
C GLY A 136 -4.26 -10.98 -11.56
N LEU A 137 -4.42 -10.02 -12.48
CA LEU A 137 -4.42 -10.27 -13.93
C LEU A 137 -3.07 -10.78 -14.43
N LEU A 138 -1.96 -10.18 -13.98
CA LEU A 138 -0.60 -10.60 -14.34
C LEU A 138 -0.30 -12.05 -13.96
N THR A 139 -1.02 -12.58 -13.00
CA THR A 139 -0.91 -13.97 -12.53
C THR A 139 -2.03 -14.86 -13.07
N GLY A 140 -2.83 -14.37 -14.04
CA GLY A 140 -3.84 -15.14 -14.76
C GLY A 140 -5.15 -15.35 -14.00
N ASN A 141 -5.41 -14.63 -12.91
CA ASN A 141 -6.60 -14.79 -12.10
C ASN A 141 -7.77 -13.96 -12.62
N ILE A 142 -9.00 -14.41 -12.34
CA ILE A 142 -10.22 -13.58 -12.41
C ILE A 142 -10.28 -12.73 -11.15
N ASN A 143 -10.68 -11.48 -11.27
CA ASN A 143 -10.62 -10.51 -10.19
C ASN A 143 -11.98 -9.89 -9.90
N ILE A 144 -12.45 -10.02 -8.68
CA ILE A 144 -13.61 -9.33 -8.14
C ILE A 144 -13.08 -8.22 -7.21
N LEU A 145 -13.29 -6.97 -7.56
CA LEU A 145 -12.86 -5.83 -6.76
C LEU A 145 -14.05 -5.23 -6.00
N LYS A 146 -13.97 -5.20 -4.68
CA LYS A 146 -14.83 -4.40 -3.82
C LYS A 146 -14.17 -3.04 -3.60
N LEU A 147 -14.77 -1.97 -4.14
CA LEU A 147 -14.25 -0.61 -4.01
C LEU A 147 -14.30 -0.11 -2.56
N PRO A 148 -13.31 0.66 -2.12
CA PRO A 148 -13.39 1.43 -0.88
C PRO A 148 -14.37 2.60 -1.04
N ARG A 149 -14.99 3.05 0.06
CA ARG A 149 -15.91 4.21 0.05
C ARG A 149 -15.25 5.50 -0.47
N ALA A 150 -13.94 5.63 -0.32
CA ALA A 150 -13.19 6.81 -0.74
C ALA A 150 -12.75 6.78 -2.22
N ASP A 151 -13.06 5.70 -2.97
CA ASP A 151 -12.76 5.66 -4.41
C ASP A 151 -13.65 6.65 -5.18
N ASN A 152 -13.01 7.58 -5.89
CA ASN A 152 -13.70 8.61 -6.67
C ASN A 152 -14.10 8.14 -8.07
N GLY A 153 -14.14 6.82 -8.32
CA GLY A 153 -14.40 6.25 -9.63
C GLY A 153 -13.14 6.09 -10.50
N LEU A 154 -11.97 6.51 -10.02
CA LEU A 154 -10.70 6.39 -10.74
C LEU A 154 -10.35 4.93 -11.03
N SER A 155 -10.49 4.05 -10.04
CA SER A 155 -10.16 2.63 -10.21
C SER A 155 -11.07 1.94 -11.23
N VAL A 156 -12.37 2.26 -11.21
CA VAL A 156 -13.32 1.74 -12.22
C VAL A 156 -12.93 2.21 -13.61
N GLU A 157 -12.58 3.49 -13.75
CA GLU A 157 -12.23 4.06 -15.06
C GLU A 157 -10.92 3.46 -15.60
N ILE A 158 -9.89 3.30 -14.77
CA ILE A 158 -8.64 2.64 -15.17
C ILE A 158 -8.92 1.22 -15.69
N LEU A 159 -9.70 0.43 -14.95
CA LEU A 159 -10.01 -0.95 -15.33
C LEU A 159 -10.91 -1.02 -16.58
N ARG A 160 -11.85 -0.07 -16.74
CA ARG A 160 -12.66 0.05 -17.94
C ARG A 160 -11.81 0.37 -19.17
N GLN A 161 -10.85 1.29 -19.05
CA GLN A 161 -9.91 1.62 -20.11
C GLN A 161 -9.02 0.43 -20.47
N LEU A 162 -8.59 -0.33 -19.45
CA LEU A 162 -7.78 -1.53 -19.68
C LEU A 162 -8.55 -2.60 -20.45
N ILE A 163 -9.85 -2.80 -20.17
CA ILE A 163 -10.73 -3.68 -20.95
C ILE A 163 -10.91 -3.17 -22.40
N GLN A 164 -10.98 -1.86 -22.60
CA GLN A 164 -11.06 -1.29 -23.94
C GLN A 164 -9.78 -1.53 -24.76
N GLU A 165 -8.62 -1.45 -24.11
CA GLU A 165 -7.34 -1.77 -24.74
C GLU A 165 -7.20 -3.25 -25.09
N GLU A 166 -7.78 -4.12 -24.26
CA GLU A 166 -7.68 -5.56 -24.42
C GLU A 166 -9.00 -6.25 -24.04
N PRO A 167 -9.88 -6.49 -25.02
CA PRO A 167 -11.19 -7.11 -24.77
C PRO A 167 -11.13 -8.51 -24.14
N ALA A 168 -10.01 -9.22 -24.26
CA ALA A 168 -9.80 -10.51 -23.59
C ALA A 168 -9.86 -10.40 -22.06
N LEU A 169 -9.70 -9.20 -21.49
CA LEU A 169 -9.81 -8.95 -20.06
C LEU A 169 -11.26 -8.83 -19.55
N THR A 170 -12.24 -8.80 -20.43
CA THR A 170 -13.65 -8.53 -20.11
C THR A 170 -14.18 -9.46 -19.02
N ASP A 171 -13.92 -10.75 -19.14
CA ASP A 171 -14.42 -11.77 -18.22
C ASP A 171 -13.48 -12.02 -17.01
N PHE A 172 -12.38 -11.26 -16.92
CA PHE A 172 -11.40 -11.35 -15.85
C PHE A 172 -11.49 -10.20 -14.83
N ILE A 173 -12.38 -9.22 -15.08
CA ILE A 173 -12.50 -8.01 -14.24
C ILE A 173 -13.96 -7.74 -13.87
N TYR A 174 -14.25 -7.78 -12.57
CA TYR A 174 -15.53 -7.41 -11.98
C TYR A 174 -15.30 -6.41 -10.86
N VAL A 175 -16.04 -5.29 -10.86
CA VAL A 175 -15.89 -4.24 -9.84
C VAL A 175 -17.24 -3.93 -9.22
N PHE A 176 -17.31 -3.91 -7.90
CA PHE A 176 -18.52 -3.65 -7.13
C PHE A 176 -18.31 -2.47 -6.16
N ASP A 177 -19.21 -1.52 -6.21
CA ASP A 177 -19.32 -0.41 -5.27
C ASP A 177 -20.23 -0.84 -4.09
N THR A 178 -19.79 -1.87 -3.38
CA THR A 178 -20.52 -2.47 -2.27
C THR A 178 -20.15 -1.78 -0.97
N PRO A 179 -21.10 -1.25 -0.18
CA PRO A 179 -20.84 -0.76 1.15
C PRO A 179 -20.23 -1.84 2.05
N SER A 180 -19.35 -1.45 2.97
CA SER A 180 -18.73 -2.41 3.90
C SER A 180 -19.74 -2.98 4.91
N GLU A 181 -20.87 -2.32 5.06
CA GLU A 181 -22.01 -2.71 5.89
C GLU A 181 -22.87 -3.81 5.24
N ASP A 182 -22.79 -3.97 3.91
CA ASP A 182 -23.49 -5.04 3.18
C ASP A 182 -22.71 -6.36 3.29
N VAL A 183 -22.83 -6.95 4.47
CA VAL A 183 -22.13 -8.18 4.82
C VAL A 183 -22.58 -9.36 3.95
N ASP A 184 -23.84 -9.41 3.55
CA ASP A 184 -24.38 -10.50 2.74
C ASP A 184 -23.77 -10.50 1.34
N ALA A 185 -23.64 -9.34 0.69
CA ALA A 185 -22.95 -9.24 -0.60
C ALA A 185 -21.48 -9.62 -0.49
N LEU A 186 -20.79 -9.17 0.58
CA LEU A 186 -19.40 -9.54 0.82
C LEU A 186 -19.21 -11.04 1.02
N LEU A 187 -20.11 -11.68 1.77
CA LEU A 187 -20.10 -13.13 1.95
C LEU A 187 -20.33 -13.89 0.64
N ARG A 188 -21.23 -13.40 -0.23
CA ARG A 188 -21.45 -13.97 -1.56
C ARG A 188 -20.20 -13.89 -2.43
N MET A 189 -19.56 -12.72 -2.49
CA MET A 189 -18.30 -12.54 -3.24
C MET A 189 -17.17 -13.45 -2.67
N ALA A 190 -17.06 -13.53 -1.34
CA ALA A 190 -16.05 -14.37 -0.69
C ALA A 190 -16.21 -15.86 -0.99
N ARG A 191 -17.46 -16.36 -1.05
CA ARG A 191 -17.76 -17.77 -1.39
C ARG A 191 -17.37 -18.15 -2.81
N LEU A 192 -17.36 -17.17 -3.72
CA LEU A 192 -16.97 -17.37 -5.12
C LEU A 192 -15.44 -17.30 -5.31
N SER A 193 -14.67 -16.99 -4.26
CA SER A 193 -13.26 -16.66 -4.38
C SER A 193 -12.36 -17.77 -3.85
N ASP A 194 -11.30 -18.08 -4.60
CA ASP A 194 -10.22 -19.00 -4.21
C ASP A 194 -9.16 -18.29 -3.37
N GLY A 195 -9.08 -16.96 -3.49
CA GLY A 195 -8.21 -16.11 -2.69
C GLY A 195 -8.84 -14.77 -2.36
N ILE A 196 -8.50 -14.22 -1.20
CA ILE A 196 -8.96 -12.89 -0.78
C ILE A 196 -7.74 -12.02 -0.49
N VAL A 197 -7.61 -10.95 -1.25
CA VAL A 197 -6.59 -9.92 -1.08
C VAL A 197 -7.19 -8.77 -0.27
N VAL A 198 -6.68 -8.53 0.93
CA VAL A 198 -7.18 -7.46 1.79
C VAL A 198 -6.10 -6.42 2.04
N TRP A 199 -6.42 -5.18 1.70
CA TRP A 199 -5.62 -3.98 2.00
C TRP A 199 -6.34 -3.19 3.09
N GLY A 200 -5.72 -3.02 4.25
CA GLY A 200 -6.33 -2.22 5.30
C GLY A 200 -5.71 -2.45 6.67
N GLY A 201 -6.22 -1.76 7.67
CA GLY A 201 -5.77 -1.93 9.05
C GLY A 201 -6.22 -3.26 9.67
N ASP A 202 -5.74 -3.51 10.89
CA ASP A 202 -5.99 -4.76 11.64
C ASP A 202 -7.49 -5.09 11.77
N GLY A 203 -8.36 -4.05 11.84
CA GLY A 203 -9.81 -4.23 11.89
C GLY A 203 -10.38 -4.84 10.60
N ALA A 204 -9.94 -4.36 9.43
CA ALA A 204 -10.35 -4.88 8.13
C ALA A 204 -9.85 -6.32 7.93
N VAL A 205 -8.58 -6.58 8.21
CA VAL A 205 -7.99 -7.92 8.14
C VAL A 205 -8.74 -8.89 9.08
N SER A 206 -9.01 -8.48 10.32
CA SER A 206 -9.75 -9.30 11.28
C SER A 206 -11.20 -9.56 10.84
N ALA A 207 -11.84 -8.59 10.19
CA ALA A 207 -13.19 -8.78 9.65
C ALA A 207 -13.17 -9.82 8.51
N VAL A 208 -12.23 -9.70 7.57
CA VAL A 208 -12.09 -10.65 6.45
C VAL A 208 -11.82 -12.07 6.96
N ARG A 209 -10.92 -12.24 7.92
CA ARG A 209 -10.63 -13.55 8.52
C ARG A 209 -11.86 -14.25 9.11
N ARG A 210 -12.85 -13.49 9.61
CA ARG A 210 -14.08 -14.05 10.19
C ARG A 210 -15.05 -14.61 9.16
N PHE A 211 -15.03 -14.07 7.93
CA PHE A 211 -15.96 -14.50 6.89
C PHE A 211 -15.30 -15.24 5.72
N ALA A 212 -13.98 -15.27 5.66
CA ALA A 212 -13.27 -15.98 4.60
C ALA A 212 -13.60 -17.48 4.63
N PRO A 213 -13.91 -18.09 3.49
CA PRO A 213 -14.07 -19.54 3.39
C PRO A 213 -12.80 -20.28 3.80
N VAL A 214 -12.94 -21.45 4.41
CA VAL A 214 -11.80 -22.26 4.91
C VAL A 214 -10.80 -22.60 3.81
N GLY A 215 -11.25 -22.77 2.57
CA GLY A 215 -10.39 -23.10 1.42
C GLY A 215 -9.72 -21.90 0.77
N ALA A 216 -10.19 -20.66 1.03
CA ALA A 216 -9.65 -19.48 0.38
C ALA A 216 -8.30 -19.06 0.97
N LYS A 217 -7.35 -18.73 0.08
CA LYS A 217 -6.07 -18.13 0.50
C LYS A 217 -6.26 -16.68 0.91
N LEU A 218 -5.72 -16.31 2.07
CA LEU A 218 -5.69 -14.91 2.51
C LEU A 218 -4.34 -14.28 2.17
N ILE A 219 -4.39 -13.16 1.43
CA ILE A 219 -3.24 -12.32 1.09
C ILE A 219 -3.45 -10.99 1.80
N GLU A 220 -2.77 -10.81 2.92
CA GLU A 220 -3.05 -9.73 3.86
C GLU A 220 -2.00 -8.63 3.79
N TRP A 221 -2.43 -7.46 3.32
CA TRP A 221 -1.68 -6.21 3.38
C TRP A 221 -2.20 -5.37 4.55
N GLY A 222 -1.95 -5.89 5.76
CA GLY A 222 -2.36 -5.27 7.02
C GLY A 222 -1.53 -4.03 7.37
N HIS A 223 -1.76 -3.53 8.58
CA HIS A 223 -1.00 -2.41 9.12
C HIS A 223 0.50 -2.73 9.16
N ARG A 224 1.31 -1.85 8.57
CA ARG A 224 2.76 -1.94 8.51
C ARG A 224 3.40 -0.70 9.12
N LEU A 225 4.55 -0.90 9.74
CA LEU A 225 5.37 0.14 10.35
C LEU A 225 6.74 0.16 9.70
N SER A 226 7.19 1.36 9.39
CA SER A 226 8.52 1.62 8.85
C SER A 226 9.22 2.66 9.71
N PHE A 227 10.54 2.60 9.75
CA PHE A 227 11.36 3.45 10.59
C PHE A 227 12.69 3.78 9.92
N ALA A 228 13.38 4.79 10.42
CA ALA A 228 14.77 5.07 10.11
C ALA A 228 15.63 4.73 11.31
N TYR A 229 16.81 4.17 11.10
CA TYR A 229 17.81 3.90 12.13
C TYR A 229 19.13 4.59 11.79
N LEU A 230 19.57 5.46 12.67
CA LEU A 230 20.72 6.32 12.49
C LEU A 230 21.81 5.92 13.50
N SER A 231 22.94 5.45 12.97
CA SER A 231 24.17 5.24 13.75
C SER A 231 25.20 6.29 13.33
N GLY A 232 25.82 7.01 14.27
CA GLY A 232 26.65 8.15 13.95
C GLY A 232 25.87 9.30 13.28
N ALA A 233 24.71 9.64 13.82
CA ALA A 233 23.75 10.56 13.20
C ALA A 233 24.35 11.92 12.80
N GLN A 234 25.26 12.48 13.60
CA GLN A 234 25.91 13.76 13.31
C GLN A 234 26.90 13.67 12.14
N ASP A 235 27.58 12.55 11.99
CA ASP A 235 28.54 12.31 10.92
C ASP A 235 27.88 12.11 9.56
N ARG A 236 26.56 11.87 9.55
CA ARG A 236 25.71 11.63 8.37
C ARG A 236 24.71 12.76 8.13
N ALA A 237 24.97 13.96 8.63
CA ALA A 237 24.08 15.10 8.47
C ALA A 237 23.82 15.49 7.00
N GLN A 238 24.72 15.15 6.08
CA GLN A 238 24.53 15.35 4.64
C GLN A 238 23.38 14.52 4.06
N ASP A 239 22.96 13.41 4.70
CA ASP A 239 21.90 12.53 4.25
C ASP A 239 20.52 12.90 4.85
N TRP A 240 20.50 13.82 5.82
CA TRP A 240 19.28 14.27 6.47
C TRP A 240 18.23 14.89 5.52
N PRO A 241 18.60 15.66 4.48
CA PRO A 241 17.64 16.19 3.52
C PRO A 241 16.85 15.10 2.80
N GLU A 242 17.44 13.95 2.50
CA GLU A 242 16.75 12.82 1.87
C GLU A 242 15.73 12.20 2.82
N LEU A 243 16.11 11.95 4.08
CA LEU A 243 15.19 11.47 5.11
C LEU A 243 14.03 12.45 5.33
N ALA A 244 14.33 13.75 5.44
CA ALA A 244 13.31 14.80 5.60
C ALA A 244 12.38 14.86 4.38
N GLY A 245 12.93 14.77 3.18
CA GLY A 245 12.19 14.69 1.92
C GLY A 245 11.21 13.51 1.95
N HIS A 246 11.68 12.31 2.24
CA HIS A 246 10.85 11.11 2.34
C HIS A 246 9.70 11.27 3.35
N ILE A 247 9.96 11.80 4.54
CA ILE A 247 8.93 12.02 5.58
C ILE A 247 7.83 12.97 5.08
N ILE A 248 8.23 14.10 4.49
CA ILE A 248 7.28 15.12 4.01
C ILE A 248 6.53 14.62 2.79
N GLU A 249 7.23 13.99 1.88
CA GLU A 249 6.68 13.51 0.63
C GLU A 249 5.63 12.43 0.79
N THR A 250 5.90 11.45 1.62
CA THR A 250 4.95 10.38 1.89
C THR A 250 3.83 10.80 2.83
N ARG A 251 3.91 12.01 3.42
CA ARG A 251 2.99 12.50 4.49
C ARG A 251 2.86 11.48 5.65
N GLN A 252 3.76 10.52 5.72
CA GLN A 252 3.71 9.37 6.63
C GLN A 252 2.44 8.51 6.52
N LEU A 253 1.74 8.57 5.37
CA LEU A 253 0.51 7.83 5.09
C LEU A 253 0.75 6.47 4.44
N LEU A 254 1.92 6.27 3.83
CA LEU A 254 2.26 5.01 3.20
C LEU A 254 2.81 4.00 4.23
N CYS A 255 2.61 2.73 3.98
CA CYS A 255 3.17 1.66 4.81
C CYS A 255 4.72 1.67 4.86
N SER A 256 5.37 2.22 3.83
CA SER A 256 6.83 2.44 3.76
C SER A 256 7.30 3.75 4.41
N SER A 257 6.38 4.59 4.89
CA SER A 257 6.72 5.90 5.46
C SER A 257 7.40 5.75 6.82
N CYS A 258 8.46 6.55 7.03
CA CYS A 258 9.17 6.62 8.31
C CYS A 258 8.24 7.18 9.40
N GLN A 259 7.88 6.34 10.38
CA GLN A 259 7.09 6.74 11.55
C GLN A 259 7.97 7.14 12.72
N VAL A 260 9.06 6.40 12.93
CA VAL A 260 10.00 6.60 14.02
C VAL A 260 11.41 6.72 13.48
N ILE A 261 12.14 7.71 13.96
CA ILE A 261 13.58 7.86 13.75
C ILE A 261 14.26 7.34 15.02
N TYR A 262 14.99 6.25 14.90
CA TYR A 262 15.80 5.72 15.98
C TYR A 262 17.24 6.20 15.88
N LEU A 263 17.82 6.62 17.00
CA LEU A 263 19.24 6.91 17.14
C LEU A 263 19.92 5.77 17.89
N ASP A 264 21.09 5.33 17.39
CA ASP A 264 21.93 4.32 18.04
C ASP A 264 22.63 4.88 19.28
N THR A 265 21.84 5.11 20.31
CA THR A 265 22.28 5.69 21.59
C THR A 265 21.36 5.27 22.72
N ASP A 266 21.86 5.37 23.97
CA ASP A 266 21.06 5.30 25.18
C ASP A 266 20.67 6.70 25.72
N SER A 267 21.25 7.76 25.15
CA SER A 267 21.19 9.12 25.69
C SER A 267 19.99 9.88 25.14
N MET A 268 19.06 10.28 26.02
CA MET A 268 17.99 11.22 25.67
C MET A 268 18.52 12.62 25.34
N GLU A 269 19.69 12.99 25.86
CA GLU A 269 20.32 14.26 25.51
C GLU A 269 20.73 14.30 24.03
N GLU A 270 21.26 13.20 23.52
CA GLU A 270 21.55 13.07 22.07
C GLU A 270 20.28 13.09 21.21
N VAL A 271 19.19 12.45 21.68
CA VAL A 271 17.88 12.56 21.01
C VAL A 271 17.39 14.00 20.93
N HIS A 272 17.48 14.73 22.04
CA HIS A 272 17.11 16.13 22.08
C HIS A 272 18.03 17.01 21.22
N ALA A 273 19.34 16.72 21.18
CA ALA A 273 20.31 17.43 20.33
C ALA A 273 19.98 17.19 18.84
N PHE A 274 19.71 15.94 18.47
CA PHE A 274 19.30 15.60 17.11
C PHE A 274 17.99 16.31 16.72
N CYS A 275 16.97 16.31 17.57
CA CYS A 275 15.71 17.00 17.28
C CYS A 275 15.93 18.49 16.99
N ARG A 276 16.77 19.17 17.78
CA ARG A 276 17.10 20.59 17.54
C ARG A 276 17.84 20.81 16.22
N ALA A 277 18.74 19.90 15.86
CA ALA A 277 19.55 20.02 14.64
C ALA A 277 18.77 19.60 13.38
N PHE A 278 17.92 18.58 13.45
CA PHE A 278 17.17 18.05 12.33
C PHE A 278 15.90 18.87 12.00
N LEU A 279 15.29 19.54 12.99
CA LEU A 279 14.08 20.32 12.79
C LEU A 279 14.18 21.36 11.66
N PRO A 280 15.25 22.17 11.54
CA PRO A 280 15.42 23.12 10.43
C PRO A 280 15.47 22.42 9.05
N VAL A 281 16.05 21.21 8.97
CA VAL A 281 16.11 20.43 7.73
C VAL A 281 14.71 19.95 7.34
N LEU A 282 13.95 19.46 8.32
CA LEU A 282 12.56 19.02 8.11
C LEU A 282 11.65 20.19 7.72
N GLU A 283 11.81 21.38 8.34
CA GLU A 283 11.11 22.61 7.95
C GLU A 283 11.43 23.01 6.50
N GLN A 284 12.69 22.92 6.09
CA GLN A 284 13.09 23.23 4.73
C GLN A 284 12.46 22.25 3.72
N ALA A 285 12.39 20.97 4.05
CA ALA A 285 11.69 19.98 3.24
C ALA A 285 10.17 20.27 3.19
N ALA A 286 9.57 20.61 4.33
CA ALA A 286 8.14 20.96 4.42
C ALA A 286 7.78 22.22 3.59
N ALA A 287 8.68 23.20 3.54
CA ALA A 287 8.50 24.42 2.73
C ALA A 287 8.61 24.16 1.22
N ARG A 288 9.38 23.15 0.81
CA ARG A 288 9.56 22.74 -0.59
C ARG A 288 8.54 21.67 -1.02
N GLY A 289 7.90 21.05 -0.04
CA GLY A 289 6.91 20.01 -0.28
C GLY A 289 5.72 20.51 -1.11
N PRO A 290 4.93 19.59 -1.65
CA PRO A 290 3.80 19.94 -2.49
C PRO A 290 2.78 20.80 -1.74
N ALA A 291 2.16 21.74 -2.45
CA ALA A 291 1.06 22.55 -1.92
C ALA A 291 -0.02 21.61 -1.34
N ARG A 292 -0.50 21.94 -0.15
CA ARG A 292 -1.52 21.14 0.54
C ARG A 292 -2.90 21.66 0.18
N SER A 293 -3.83 20.77 -0.10
CA SER A 293 -5.24 21.16 -0.14
C SER A 293 -5.68 21.68 1.24
N LEU A 294 -6.72 22.52 1.26
CA LEU A 294 -7.29 23.02 2.53
C LEU A 294 -7.74 21.85 3.43
N GLY A 295 -8.26 20.76 2.84
CA GLY A 295 -8.66 19.57 3.58
C GLY A 295 -7.48 18.88 4.26
N ALA A 296 -6.38 18.65 3.53
CA ALA A 296 -5.17 18.03 4.09
C ALA A 296 -4.51 18.91 5.17
N ALA A 297 -4.52 20.23 4.98
CA ALA A 297 -4.02 21.18 6.00
C ALA A 297 -4.89 21.18 7.26
N ALA A 298 -6.21 21.10 7.10
CA ALA A 298 -7.15 21.01 8.22
C ALA A 298 -6.98 19.69 8.98
N GLU A 299 -6.87 18.56 8.28
CA GLU A 299 -6.66 17.26 8.91
C GLU A 299 -5.34 17.20 9.69
N GLN A 300 -4.25 17.69 9.12
CA GLN A 300 -2.97 17.82 9.82
C GLN A 300 -3.11 18.66 11.10
N THR A 301 -3.80 19.80 11.00
CA THR A 301 -4.00 20.68 12.13
C THR A 301 -4.81 19.98 13.24
N LEU A 302 -5.91 19.33 12.88
CA LEU A 302 -6.74 18.56 13.81
C LEU A 302 -5.95 17.45 14.51
N ARG A 303 -5.18 16.65 13.78
CA ARG A 303 -4.35 15.59 14.37
C ARG A 303 -3.30 16.14 15.33
N ARG A 304 -2.64 17.23 14.98
CA ARG A 304 -1.68 17.89 15.89
C ARG A 304 -2.34 18.39 17.17
N TYR A 305 -3.53 18.98 17.07
CA TYR A 305 -4.29 19.40 18.25
C TYR A 305 -4.78 18.23 19.10
N GLN A 306 -5.31 17.17 18.47
CA GLN A 306 -5.71 15.95 19.17
C GLN A 306 -4.54 15.34 19.93
N ALA A 307 -3.39 15.15 19.27
CA ALA A 307 -2.18 14.62 19.90
C ALA A 307 -1.71 15.51 21.07
N ARG A 308 -1.83 16.84 20.95
CA ARG A 308 -1.52 17.76 22.07
C ARG A 308 -2.49 17.62 23.23
N ILE A 309 -3.79 17.54 22.95
CA ILE A 309 -4.83 17.35 23.97
C ILE A 309 -4.66 16.01 24.67
N GLU A 310 -4.46 14.92 23.94
CA GLU A 310 -4.22 13.60 24.49
C GLU A 310 -3.00 13.57 25.41
N ARG A 311 -1.88 14.21 25.00
CA ARG A 311 -0.69 14.36 25.84
C ARG A 311 -0.98 15.19 27.09
N ALA A 312 -1.72 16.28 26.98
CA ALA A 312 -2.08 17.12 28.12
C ALA A 312 -2.98 16.39 29.13
N ILE A 313 -3.92 15.57 28.65
CA ILE A 313 -4.81 14.76 29.47
C ILE A 313 -4.03 13.61 30.11
N SER A 314 -3.19 12.92 29.36
CA SER A 314 -2.39 11.79 29.84
C SER A 314 -1.26 12.21 30.78
N GLY A 315 -0.76 13.44 30.65
CA GLY A 315 0.36 14.01 31.40
C GLY A 315 0.00 14.72 32.70
N GLY A 316 -1.23 14.56 33.20
CA GLY A 316 -1.75 15.33 34.36
C GLY A 316 -1.07 15.11 35.72
N THR A 317 -0.07 14.24 35.85
CA THR A 317 0.69 14.01 37.10
C THR A 317 2.12 13.49 36.89
N GLY A 318 2.84 13.88 35.84
CA GLY A 318 4.24 13.44 35.71
C GLY A 318 4.76 13.54 34.29
N ASP A 319 6.05 13.69 34.18
CA ASP A 319 6.83 13.71 32.95
C ASP A 319 6.32 12.63 31.96
N SER A 320 5.62 13.04 30.91
CA SER A 320 5.05 12.12 29.91
C SER A 320 6.15 11.39 29.10
N GLY A 321 7.43 11.67 29.38
CA GLY A 321 8.56 11.17 28.62
C GLY A 321 8.57 11.60 27.14
N ARG A 322 7.75 12.61 26.78
CA ARG A 322 7.63 13.11 25.40
C ARG A 322 7.84 14.64 25.35
N THR A 323 8.76 15.07 24.50
CA THR A 323 9.05 16.49 24.24
C THR A 323 8.82 16.81 22.78
N VAL A 324 7.98 17.81 22.50
CA VAL A 324 7.66 18.23 21.12
C VAL A 324 8.53 19.41 20.71
N TYR A 325 9.11 19.31 19.53
CA TYR A 325 9.82 20.35 18.82
C TYR A 325 8.94 20.82 17.66
N ASP A 326 8.31 21.95 17.82
CA ASP A 326 7.39 22.51 16.80
C ASP A 326 8.16 23.30 15.75
N GLY A 327 7.88 22.99 14.48
CA GLY A 327 8.37 23.68 13.30
C GLY A 327 7.25 24.19 12.40
N ARG A 328 7.62 24.92 11.35
CA ARG A 328 6.67 25.39 10.34
C ARG A 328 6.20 24.25 9.45
N GLY A 329 4.96 23.79 9.67
CA GLY A 329 4.35 22.72 8.89
C GLY A 329 4.84 21.31 9.23
N CYS A 330 5.62 21.13 10.27
CA CYS A 330 6.11 19.84 10.76
C CYS A 330 6.40 19.91 12.26
N SER A 331 6.67 18.77 12.89
CA SER A 331 7.19 18.70 14.25
C SER A 331 8.00 17.43 14.47
N LEU A 332 8.80 17.40 15.53
CA LEU A 332 9.47 16.20 16.00
C LEU A 332 9.04 15.94 17.44
N THR A 333 8.77 14.69 17.79
CA THR A 333 8.47 14.31 19.17
C THR A 333 9.55 13.39 19.69
N ALA A 334 10.41 13.89 20.59
CA ALA A 334 11.34 13.06 21.32
C ALA A 334 10.59 12.23 22.36
N CYS A 335 10.78 10.92 22.39
CA CYS A 335 10.10 9.98 23.29
C CYS A 335 11.13 9.20 24.12
N ALA A 336 10.88 9.03 25.40
CA ALA A 336 11.72 8.27 26.31
C ALA A 336 11.54 6.75 26.16
N ASP A 337 10.38 6.32 25.64
CA ASP A 337 10.13 4.91 25.32
C ASP A 337 10.82 4.50 24.03
N ARG A 338 10.89 3.19 23.77
CA ARG A 338 11.55 2.59 22.60
C ARG A 338 10.59 1.88 21.64
N GLU A 339 9.28 1.98 21.86
CA GLU A 339 8.31 1.26 21.04
C GLU A 339 8.26 1.81 19.59
N LEU A 340 8.16 0.90 18.61
CA LEU A 340 7.82 1.26 17.24
C LEU A 340 6.31 1.41 17.15
N GLU A 341 5.85 2.62 16.91
CA GLU A 341 4.44 3.00 16.85
C GLU A 341 4.17 3.99 15.71
N LEU A 342 2.90 4.25 15.43
CA LEU A 342 2.52 5.32 14.51
C LEU A 342 2.88 6.68 15.09
N SER A 343 3.38 7.55 14.22
CA SER A 343 3.58 8.97 14.51
C SER A 343 2.25 9.75 14.43
N ASP A 344 2.32 11.05 14.70
CA ASP A 344 1.19 11.97 14.49
C ASP A 344 0.91 12.22 12.99
N LEU A 345 1.62 11.55 12.07
CA LEU A 345 1.52 11.65 10.61
C LEU A 345 1.84 13.07 10.07
N PHE A 346 1.71 13.26 8.75
CA PHE A 346 1.82 14.57 8.07
C PHE A 346 3.09 15.38 8.38
N GLY A 347 4.23 14.70 8.50
CA GLY A 347 5.52 15.35 8.78
C GLY A 347 5.80 15.55 10.28
N ASN A 348 5.24 14.68 11.13
CA ASN A 348 5.43 14.72 12.57
C ASN A 348 5.99 13.37 13.11
N PRO A 349 7.21 12.96 12.72
CA PRO A 349 7.80 11.70 13.16
C PRO A 349 8.17 11.73 14.65
N LEU A 350 8.23 10.53 15.22
CA LEU A 350 8.77 10.31 16.56
C LEU A 350 10.29 10.12 16.48
N VAL A 351 11.03 10.57 17.51
CA VAL A 351 12.47 10.36 17.64
C VAL A 351 12.76 9.67 18.96
N LYS A 352 13.48 8.56 18.89
CA LYS A 352 13.69 7.68 20.05
C LYS A 352 15.15 7.19 20.12
N ALA A 353 15.63 7.00 21.34
CA ALA A 353 16.89 6.30 21.57
C ALA A 353 16.67 4.79 21.41
N LEU A 354 17.51 4.12 20.64
CA LEU A 354 17.49 2.67 20.50
C LEU A 354 18.90 2.14 20.23
N PRO A 355 19.66 1.78 21.26
CA PRO A 355 21.01 1.24 21.08
C PRO A 355 20.94 -0.09 20.32
N ARG A 356 21.93 -0.34 19.49
CA ARG A 356 22.00 -1.49 18.58
C ARG A 356 21.73 -2.84 19.26
N ARG A 357 22.19 -3.01 20.52
CA ARG A 357 21.94 -4.23 21.31
C ARG A 357 20.48 -4.50 21.61
N GLU A 358 19.62 -3.47 21.59
CA GLU A 358 18.18 -3.58 21.90
C GLU A 358 17.30 -3.61 20.64
N LEU A 359 17.88 -3.46 19.45
CA LEU A 359 17.14 -3.42 18.18
C LEU A 359 16.22 -4.64 18.02
N LEU A 360 16.78 -5.85 18.15
CA LEU A 360 16.00 -7.08 17.98
C LEU A 360 14.91 -7.26 19.04
N PRO A 361 15.17 -7.10 20.35
CA PRO A 361 14.12 -7.20 21.37
C PRO A 361 12.95 -6.24 21.14
N VAL A 362 13.25 -4.99 20.77
CA VAL A 362 12.22 -3.96 20.52
C VAL A 362 11.43 -4.27 19.26
N LEU A 363 12.09 -4.50 18.15
CA LEU A 363 11.41 -4.72 16.85
C LEU A 363 10.67 -6.07 16.81
N ARG A 364 11.11 -7.09 17.57
CA ARG A 364 10.41 -8.37 17.66
C ARG A 364 8.97 -8.24 18.13
N ARG A 365 8.65 -7.21 18.93
CA ARG A 365 7.26 -6.94 19.35
C ARG A 365 6.35 -6.60 18.18
N GLN A 366 6.94 -6.10 17.08
CA GLN A 366 6.24 -5.75 15.83
C GLN A 366 6.39 -6.84 14.75
N LYS A 367 6.63 -8.10 15.15
CA LYS A 367 6.74 -9.23 14.22
C LYS A 367 5.51 -9.30 13.31
N GLY A 368 5.76 -9.37 12.00
CA GLY A 368 4.71 -9.40 10.98
C GLY A 368 4.16 -8.02 10.59
N ARG A 369 4.61 -6.93 11.26
CA ARG A 369 4.20 -5.55 10.96
C ARG A 369 5.32 -4.68 10.38
N LEU A 370 6.56 -5.16 10.39
CA LEU A 370 7.69 -4.42 9.82
C LEU A 370 7.63 -4.44 8.29
N GLN A 371 7.94 -3.29 7.65
CA GLN A 371 8.04 -3.20 6.21
C GLN A 371 9.38 -2.64 5.75
N THR A 372 9.69 -1.38 6.05
CA THR A 372 10.89 -0.71 5.56
C THR A 372 11.73 -0.21 6.73
N ALA A 373 13.04 -0.44 6.66
CA ALA A 373 14.02 0.19 7.52
C ALA A 373 14.97 1.04 6.66
N GLY A 374 14.92 2.36 6.85
CA GLY A 374 15.93 3.27 6.31
C GLY A 374 17.16 3.23 7.21
N LEU A 375 18.34 3.05 6.64
CA LEU A 375 19.58 2.97 7.40
C LEU A 375 20.51 4.13 7.02
N LEU A 376 20.89 4.93 8.02
CA LEU A 376 21.96 5.90 7.92
C LEU A 376 23.06 5.45 8.92
N CYS A 377 24.04 4.73 8.43
CA CYS A 377 25.14 4.24 9.24
C CYS A 377 26.46 4.36 8.46
N PRO A 378 27.61 4.48 9.14
CA PRO A 378 28.91 4.32 8.50
C PRO A 378 29.01 2.96 7.80
N GLU A 379 29.73 2.90 6.68
CA GLU A 379 30.01 1.65 5.96
C GLU A 379 30.73 0.62 6.81
#